data_efe72cfc3d6db802950bbaf21ca35d80
#
_entry.id   efe72cfc3d6db802950bbaf21ca35d80
#
_cell.length_a   1.000
_cell.length_b   1.000
_cell.length_c   1.000
_cell.angle_alpha   90.00
_cell.angle_beta   90.00
_cell.angle_gamma   90.00
#
_symmetry.space_group_name_H-M   'P 1'
#
loop_
_entity.id
_entity.type
_entity.pdbx_description
1 polymer ?
#
loop_
_entity_poly.entity_id
_entity_poly.type
_entity_poly.pdbx_seq_one_letter_code
_entity_poly.pdbx_strand_id
1 'polypeptide(L)'
;MMSNAWSWYVIALVVLNIVVCVALLWWTGKRRPGDPAPTDTSHVWDEDITEYNKPMPRWWINMFYLTVVFAIGYMVYYPGLGAIAGTAGWTSAKEHDADKAKEDQKLALTFGKYDGQSIDVLAKDPQALKLGKAIFANNCATCHGSAAQGAIGYPNLTDDIWHWGGSPDQVLQSVLAGRQGVMAPWGQVLTGMGGENAIDNVVAYVRTLSGPEQGLQNNYMAAQGKKLFDSLCTACHGPAGKGNQSLGAPDLTDDYWLYGDGTDALRETIIKGRHGIMPAHGELLGETRARVVAAYAYSLSRGKPAATQ
;
A
#
# COMPACT_ATOMS: atom_id res chain seq x y z
N MET A 1 -23.27 -8.77 -17.06
CA MET A 1 -24.65 -8.28 -17.27
C MET A 1 -25.56 -8.93 -16.24
N MET A 2 -26.50 -8.15 -15.66
CA MET A 2 -27.49 -8.66 -14.72
C MET A 2 -28.47 -9.60 -15.46
N SER A 3 -28.86 -10.74 -14.85
CA SER A 3 -29.87 -11.63 -15.46
C SER A 3 -31.24 -10.95 -15.50
N ASN A 4 -32.08 -11.35 -16.42
CA ASN A 4 -33.44 -10.80 -16.55
C ASN A 4 -34.25 -10.94 -15.25
N ALA A 5 -34.10 -12.05 -14.54
CA ALA A 5 -34.81 -12.26 -13.26
C ALA A 5 -34.39 -11.23 -12.20
N TRP A 6 -33.10 -10.98 -12.07
CA TRP A 6 -32.59 -9.95 -11.15
C TRP A 6 -32.99 -8.53 -11.56
N SER A 7 -33.04 -8.25 -12.87
CA SER A 7 -33.52 -6.96 -13.37
C SER A 7 -34.98 -6.71 -12.97
N TRP A 8 -35.86 -7.69 -13.20
CA TRP A 8 -37.26 -7.58 -12.80
C TRP A 8 -37.45 -7.48 -11.28
N TYR A 9 -36.63 -8.19 -10.51
CA TYR A 9 -36.65 -8.09 -9.05
C TYR A 9 -36.32 -6.65 -8.59
N VAL A 10 -35.26 -6.05 -9.13
CA VAL A 10 -34.89 -4.66 -8.81
C VAL A 10 -35.99 -3.68 -9.22
N ILE A 11 -36.56 -3.81 -10.43
CA ILE A 11 -37.64 -2.96 -10.91
C ILE A 11 -38.87 -3.06 -9.98
N ALA A 12 -39.26 -4.28 -9.61
CA ALA A 12 -40.38 -4.51 -8.72
C ALA A 12 -40.17 -3.86 -7.33
N LEU A 13 -38.98 -4.00 -6.76
CA LEU A 13 -38.66 -3.38 -5.48
C LEU A 13 -38.67 -1.85 -5.56
N VAL A 14 -38.08 -1.25 -6.59
CA VAL A 14 -38.06 0.20 -6.77
C VAL A 14 -39.47 0.76 -6.93
N VAL A 15 -40.28 0.13 -7.79
CA VAL A 15 -41.66 0.57 -8.03
C VAL A 15 -42.50 0.42 -6.74
N LEU A 16 -42.38 -0.72 -6.06
CA LEU A 16 -43.08 -0.95 -4.80
C LEU A 16 -42.71 0.11 -3.76
N ASN A 17 -41.43 0.41 -3.57
CA ASN A 17 -40.99 1.42 -2.60
C ASN A 17 -41.56 2.81 -2.94
N ILE A 18 -41.51 3.24 -4.20
CA ILE A 18 -42.08 4.52 -4.64
C ILE A 18 -43.59 4.56 -4.36
N VAL A 19 -44.30 3.49 -4.73
CA VAL A 19 -45.75 3.41 -4.50
C VAL A 19 -46.08 3.46 -3.01
N VAL A 20 -45.35 2.71 -2.20
CA VAL A 20 -45.53 2.72 -0.73
C VAL A 20 -45.24 4.10 -0.15
N CYS A 21 -44.13 4.74 -0.55
CA CYS A 21 -43.79 6.09 -0.09
C CYS A 21 -44.90 7.12 -0.46
N VAL A 22 -45.39 7.10 -1.70
CA VAL A 22 -46.46 7.99 -2.15
C VAL A 22 -47.76 7.70 -1.39
N ALA A 23 -48.11 6.42 -1.21
CA ALA A 23 -49.30 6.02 -0.49
C ALA A 23 -49.23 6.46 0.99
N LEU A 24 -48.08 6.31 1.65
CA LEU A 24 -47.87 6.76 3.03
C LEU A 24 -47.96 8.29 3.12
N LEU A 25 -47.33 9.05 2.22
CA LEU A 25 -47.42 10.50 2.20
C LEU A 25 -48.88 10.99 2.02
N TRP A 26 -49.60 10.34 1.11
CA TRP A 26 -51.02 10.65 0.92
C TRP A 26 -51.87 10.29 2.13
N TRP A 27 -51.59 9.11 2.74
CA TRP A 27 -52.32 8.62 3.92
C TRP A 27 -52.11 9.52 5.14
N THR A 28 -50.86 9.89 5.43
CA THR A 28 -50.44 10.65 6.63
C THR A 28 -50.53 12.17 6.43
N GLY A 29 -50.59 12.64 5.21
CA GLY A 29 -50.59 14.07 4.89
C GLY A 29 -51.91 14.81 5.14
N LYS A 30 -53.02 14.10 5.40
CA LYS A 30 -54.34 14.68 5.63
C LYS A 30 -54.96 14.10 6.91
N ARG A 31 -55.52 14.96 7.75
CA ARG A 31 -56.39 14.55 8.83
C ARG A 31 -57.70 13.98 8.26
N ARG A 32 -58.18 12.92 8.87
CA ARG A 32 -59.42 12.24 8.50
C ARG A 32 -60.52 12.54 9.49
N PRO A 33 -61.78 12.47 9.10
CA PRO A 33 -62.88 12.44 10.04
C PRO A 33 -62.71 11.26 10.97
N GLY A 34 -62.62 11.49 12.27
CA GLY A 34 -62.37 10.45 13.31
C GLY A 34 -60.91 10.37 13.82
N ASP A 35 -59.98 11.09 13.25
CA ASP A 35 -58.65 11.20 13.82
C ASP A 35 -58.71 11.90 15.18
N PRO A 36 -58.01 11.39 16.24
CA PRO A 36 -58.00 12.04 17.54
C PRO A 36 -57.54 13.48 17.44
N ALA A 37 -58.05 14.32 18.37
CA ALA A 37 -57.59 15.70 18.46
C ALA A 37 -56.08 15.75 18.62
N PRO A 38 -55.38 16.81 18.07
CA PRO A 38 -53.96 16.95 18.29
C PRO A 38 -53.71 17.09 19.80
N THR A 39 -53.22 16.06 20.37
CA THR A 39 -52.89 15.97 21.80
C THR A 39 -51.44 15.57 21.90
N ASP A 40 -50.90 15.75 23.10
CA ASP A 40 -49.66 15.18 23.52
C ASP A 40 -49.64 13.65 23.27
N THR A 41 -48.54 13.11 22.75
CA THR A 41 -48.39 11.67 22.49
C THR A 41 -48.23 10.85 23.79
N SER A 42 -48.21 11.52 24.94
CA SER A 42 -47.86 10.94 26.27
C SER A 42 -46.46 10.36 26.37
N HIS A 43 -45.64 10.52 25.33
CA HIS A 43 -44.24 10.16 25.36
C HIS A 43 -43.40 11.36 25.81
N VAL A 44 -42.61 11.17 26.86
CA VAL A 44 -41.79 12.23 27.45
C VAL A 44 -40.31 11.91 27.20
N TRP A 45 -39.59 12.86 26.63
CA TRP A 45 -38.16 12.85 26.47
C TRP A 45 -37.52 13.73 27.53
N ASP A 46 -36.42 13.34 28.13
CA ASP A 46 -35.61 14.17 29.05
C ASP A 46 -36.43 14.81 30.19
N GLU A 47 -37.41 14.04 30.73
CA GLU A 47 -38.29 14.39 31.86
C GLU A 47 -39.37 15.45 31.57
N ASP A 48 -39.20 16.37 30.63
CA ASP A 48 -40.14 17.49 30.43
C ASP A 48 -40.48 17.82 28.95
N ILE A 49 -39.83 17.17 27.97
CA ILE A 49 -40.08 17.39 26.54
C ILE A 49 -41.16 16.42 26.05
N THR A 50 -42.32 16.90 25.69
CA THR A 50 -43.42 16.10 25.13
C THR A 50 -43.60 16.35 23.64
N GLU A 51 -44.01 15.33 22.90
CA GLU A 51 -44.34 15.42 21.48
C GLU A 51 -45.80 15.82 21.28
N TYR A 52 -46.04 16.72 20.38
CA TYR A 52 -47.38 17.14 19.99
C TYR A 52 -47.76 16.55 18.63
N ASN A 53 -48.75 15.68 18.58
CA ASN A 53 -49.20 14.99 17.38
C ASN A 53 -49.92 15.95 16.41
N LYS A 54 -49.10 16.57 15.51
CA LYS A 54 -49.62 17.41 14.42
C LYS A 54 -49.37 16.75 13.07
N PRO A 55 -50.23 16.97 12.09
CA PRO A 55 -49.94 16.56 10.71
C PRO A 55 -48.72 17.30 10.20
N MET A 56 -47.98 16.67 9.28
CA MET A 56 -46.80 17.27 8.67
C MET A 56 -47.11 18.61 7.98
N PRO A 57 -46.21 19.60 8.06
CA PRO A 57 -46.36 20.88 7.37
C PRO A 57 -46.50 20.64 5.85
N ARG A 58 -47.37 21.43 5.20
CA ARG A 58 -47.63 21.31 3.74
C ARG A 58 -46.37 21.45 2.89
N TRP A 59 -45.48 22.39 3.28
CA TRP A 59 -44.24 22.59 2.55
C TRP A 59 -43.33 21.33 2.59
N TRP A 60 -43.32 20.64 3.68
CA TRP A 60 -42.53 19.39 3.83
C TRP A 60 -43.11 18.25 2.98
N ILE A 61 -44.42 18.06 3.01
CA ILE A 61 -45.11 17.08 2.17
C ILE A 61 -44.84 17.37 0.68
N ASN A 62 -44.93 18.64 0.27
CA ASN A 62 -44.65 19.07 -1.10
C ASN A 62 -43.18 18.76 -1.51
N MET A 63 -42.23 19.00 -0.59
CA MET A 63 -40.84 18.67 -0.81
C MET A 63 -40.64 17.17 -1.03
N PHE A 64 -41.29 16.30 -0.27
CA PHE A 64 -41.26 14.87 -0.48
C PHE A 64 -41.82 14.48 -1.88
N TYR A 65 -42.95 15.03 -2.29
CA TYR A 65 -43.46 14.78 -3.65
C TYR A 65 -42.47 15.25 -4.72
N LEU A 66 -41.82 16.39 -4.54
CA LEU A 66 -40.76 16.86 -5.44
C LEU A 66 -39.57 15.87 -5.50
N THR A 67 -39.15 15.30 -4.36
CA THR A 67 -38.09 14.29 -4.38
C THR A 67 -38.51 13.01 -5.10
N VAL A 68 -39.78 12.60 -5.02
CA VAL A 68 -40.30 11.45 -5.78
C VAL A 68 -40.30 11.75 -7.29
N VAL A 69 -40.74 12.95 -7.69
CA VAL A 69 -40.67 13.37 -9.10
C VAL A 69 -39.24 13.41 -9.60
N PHE A 70 -38.34 13.96 -8.79
CA PHE A 70 -36.92 13.98 -9.10
C PHE A 70 -36.35 12.55 -9.24
N ALA A 71 -36.67 11.64 -8.31
CA ALA A 71 -36.21 10.25 -8.35
C ALA A 71 -36.67 9.53 -9.61
N ILE A 72 -37.94 9.72 -10.02
CA ILE A 72 -38.47 9.15 -11.27
C ILE A 72 -37.71 9.72 -12.47
N GLY A 73 -37.57 11.05 -12.57
CA GLY A 73 -36.82 11.71 -13.63
C GLY A 73 -35.36 11.25 -13.68
N TYR A 74 -34.72 11.10 -12.51
CA TYR A 74 -33.36 10.59 -12.41
C TYR A 74 -33.22 9.16 -12.94
N MET A 75 -34.15 8.27 -12.59
CA MET A 75 -34.14 6.87 -13.07
C MET A 75 -34.47 6.72 -14.55
N VAL A 76 -35.19 7.66 -15.15
CA VAL A 76 -35.39 7.73 -16.60
C VAL A 76 -34.11 8.16 -17.29
N TYR A 77 -33.40 9.13 -16.73
CA TYR A 77 -32.20 9.70 -17.33
C TYR A 77 -30.96 8.81 -17.10
N TYR A 78 -30.73 8.38 -15.86
CA TYR A 78 -29.62 7.51 -15.46
C TYR A 78 -30.07 6.05 -15.28
N PRO A 79 -29.15 5.08 -15.35
CA PRO A 79 -29.49 3.67 -15.08
C PRO A 79 -29.83 3.50 -13.58
N GLY A 80 -31.07 3.16 -13.29
CA GLY A 80 -31.57 2.93 -11.94
C GLY A 80 -32.60 1.80 -11.85
N LEU A 81 -33.06 1.30 -13.01
CA LEU A 81 -34.08 0.26 -13.11
C LEU A 81 -33.49 -1.03 -13.70
N GLY A 82 -32.75 -1.78 -12.89
CA GLY A 82 -32.19 -3.07 -13.28
C GLY A 82 -31.29 -2.97 -14.52
N ALA A 83 -31.66 -3.66 -15.61
CA ALA A 83 -30.90 -3.65 -16.86
C ALA A 83 -31.25 -2.48 -17.80
N ILE A 84 -32.14 -1.57 -17.40
CA ILE A 84 -32.52 -0.41 -18.22
C ILE A 84 -31.42 0.65 -18.12
N ALA A 85 -30.83 0.99 -19.26
CA ALA A 85 -29.64 1.87 -19.33
C ALA A 85 -29.93 3.35 -19.09
N GLY A 86 -31.20 3.77 -19.04
CA GLY A 86 -31.59 5.18 -19.02
C GLY A 86 -31.32 5.90 -20.36
N THR A 87 -31.87 7.10 -20.51
CA THR A 87 -31.74 7.88 -21.76
C THR A 87 -30.39 8.54 -21.95
N ALA A 88 -29.64 8.78 -20.86
CA ALA A 88 -28.28 9.34 -20.91
C ALA A 88 -27.26 8.34 -21.49
N GLY A 89 -27.54 7.03 -21.49
CA GLY A 89 -26.58 6.01 -21.89
C GLY A 89 -25.31 6.00 -21.03
N TRP A 90 -25.40 6.63 -19.86
CA TRP A 90 -24.30 6.75 -18.88
C TRP A 90 -24.06 5.43 -18.15
N THR A 91 -22.81 5.11 -17.90
CA THR A 91 -22.41 4.09 -16.93
C THR A 91 -21.15 4.56 -16.22
N SER A 92 -20.98 4.16 -14.95
CA SER A 92 -19.76 4.47 -14.17
C SER A 92 -18.50 3.96 -14.85
N ALA A 93 -18.58 2.82 -15.56
CA ALA A 93 -17.45 2.29 -16.33
C ALA A 93 -17.06 3.23 -17.48
N LYS A 94 -18.04 3.69 -18.28
CA LYS A 94 -17.75 4.64 -19.38
C LYS A 94 -17.17 5.97 -18.91
N GLU A 95 -17.68 6.50 -17.78
CA GLU A 95 -17.15 7.71 -17.19
C GLU A 95 -15.71 7.50 -16.71
N HIS A 96 -15.47 6.40 -15.97
CA HIS A 96 -14.14 6.03 -15.52
C HIS A 96 -13.16 5.89 -16.69
N ASP A 97 -13.56 5.18 -17.75
CA ASP A 97 -12.69 4.98 -18.92
C ASP A 97 -12.40 6.30 -19.65
N ALA A 98 -13.40 7.19 -19.74
CA ALA A 98 -13.20 8.52 -20.32
C ALA A 98 -12.28 9.40 -19.48
N ASP A 99 -12.41 9.38 -18.17
CA ASP A 99 -11.55 10.15 -17.27
C ASP A 99 -10.14 9.57 -17.23
N LYS A 100 -10.03 8.23 -17.21
CA LYS A 100 -8.74 7.56 -17.36
C LYS A 100 -8.03 7.95 -18.65
N ALA A 101 -8.73 7.95 -19.78
CA ALA A 101 -8.14 8.34 -21.06
C ALA A 101 -7.63 9.81 -21.05
N LYS A 102 -8.37 10.74 -20.42
CA LYS A 102 -7.90 12.13 -20.25
C LYS A 102 -6.64 12.21 -19.39
N GLU A 103 -6.61 11.48 -18.27
CA GLU A 103 -5.43 11.47 -17.40
C GLU A 103 -4.23 10.80 -18.09
N ASP A 104 -4.44 9.70 -18.82
CA ASP A 104 -3.38 9.06 -19.61
C ASP A 104 -2.79 10.01 -20.66
N GLN A 105 -3.63 10.85 -21.31
CA GLN A 105 -3.13 11.90 -22.22
C GLN A 105 -2.29 12.96 -21.49
N LYS A 106 -2.71 13.44 -20.34
CA LYS A 106 -1.93 14.39 -19.53
C LYS A 106 -0.60 13.79 -19.08
N LEU A 107 -0.63 12.54 -18.66
CA LEU A 107 0.57 11.80 -18.28
C LEU A 107 1.52 11.63 -19.47
N ALA A 108 1.00 11.29 -20.66
CA ALA A 108 1.80 11.19 -21.88
C ALA A 108 2.47 12.53 -22.24
N LEU A 109 1.76 13.65 -22.15
CA LEU A 109 2.34 14.98 -22.37
C LEU A 109 3.43 15.33 -21.35
N THR A 110 3.26 14.94 -20.09
CA THR A 110 4.20 15.26 -19.01
C THR A 110 5.44 14.37 -19.05
N PHE A 111 5.25 13.07 -19.26
CA PHE A 111 6.29 12.06 -19.14
C PHE A 111 6.87 11.61 -20.47
N GLY A 112 6.20 11.83 -21.60
CA GLY A 112 6.61 11.32 -22.91
C GLY A 112 8.02 11.74 -23.33
N LYS A 113 8.46 12.92 -22.91
CA LYS A 113 9.82 13.39 -23.18
C LYS A 113 10.92 12.57 -22.46
N TYR A 114 10.55 11.80 -21.43
CA TYR A 114 11.47 10.97 -20.66
C TYR A 114 11.47 9.50 -21.11
N ASP A 115 10.61 9.17 -22.06
CA ASP A 115 10.50 7.81 -22.55
C ASP A 115 11.81 7.34 -23.17
N GLY A 116 12.24 6.12 -22.84
CA GLY A 116 13.49 5.54 -23.32
C GLY A 116 14.79 6.19 -22.81
N GLN A 117 14.72 7.28 -22.02
CA GLN A 117 15.92 7.91 -21.47
C GLN A 117 16.56 7.04 -20.38
N SER A 118 17.90 7.05 -20.32
CA SER A 118 18.64 6.33 -19.29
C SER A 118 18.49 6.99 -17.91
N ILE A 119 18.56 6.17 -16.86
CA ILE A 119 18.48 6.66 -15.47
C ILE A 119 19.59 7.64 -15.15
N ASP A 120 20.80 7.44 -15.68
CA ASP A 120 21.93 8.35 -15.47
C ASP A 120 21.69 9.74 -16.05
N VAL A 121 20.95 9.85 -17.14
CA VAL A 121 20.52 11.14 -17.73
C VAL A 121 19.42 11.76 -16.87
N LEU A 122 18.37 10.99 -16.54
CA LEU A 122 17.26 11.46 -15.73
C LEU A 122 17.67 11.87 -14.32
N ALA A 123 18.67 11.20 -13.74
CA ALA A 123 19.21 11.53 -12.42
C ALA A 123 19.93 12.89 -12.36
N LYS A 124 20.20 13.50 -13.52
CA LYS A 124 20.79 14.85 -13.65
C LYS A 124 19.78 15.91 -14.12
N ASP A 125 18.57 15.51 -14.52
CA ASP A 125 17.52 16.43 -14.95
C ASP A 125 16.70 16.91 -13.74
N PRO A 126 16.76 18.20 -13.36
CA PRO A 126 16.01 18.73 -12.21
C PRO A 126 14.50 18.56 -12.33
N GLN A 127 13.95 18.57 -13.55
CA GLN A 127 12.51 18.40 -13.77
C GLN A 127 12.11 16.92 -13.59
N ALA A 128 12.91 15.99 -14.11
CA ALA A 128 12.71 14.57 -13.89
C ALA A 128 12.80 14.23 -12.40
N LEU A 129 13.80 14.76 -11.68
CA LEU A 129 13.96 14.56 -10.24
C LEU A 129 12.78 15.14 -9.44
N LYS A 130 12.25 16.31 -9.82
CA LYS A 130 11.05 16.87 -9.17
C LYS A 130 9.83 15.97 -9.35
N LEU A 131 9.62 15.43 -10.54
CA LEU A 131 8.54 14.47 -10.82
C LEU A 131 8.78 13.14 -10.09
N GLY A 132 10.02 12.62 -10.11
CA GLY A 132 10.40 11.42 -9.38
C GLY A 132 10.16 11.54 -7.88
N LYS A 133 10.49 12.69 -7.28
CA LYS A 133 10.20 12.99 -5.89
C LYS A 133 8.69 12.96 -5.58
N ALA A 134 7.86 13.51 -6.47
CA ALA A 134 6.41 13.49 -6.30
C ALA A 134 5.85 12.05 -6.39
N ILE A 135 6.33 11.25 -7.35
CA ILE A 135 5.96 9.83 -7.46
C ILE A 135 6.40 9.07 -6.21
N PHE A 136 7.63 9.30 -5.74
CA PHE A 136 8.17 8.69 -4.53
C PHE A 136 7.33 9.00 -3.29
N ALA A 137 6.97 10.26 -3.10
CA ALA A 137 6.15 10.69 -1.96
C ALA A 137 4.80 9.98 -1.91
N ASN A 138 4.19 9.71 -3.07
CA ASN A 138 2.87 9.08 -3.15
C ASN A 138 2.88 7.56 -3.10
N ASN A 139 4.00 6.90 -3.50
CA ASN A 139 4.00 5.44 -3.68
C ASN A 139 5.07 4.72 -2.85
N CYS A 140 6.14 5.40 -2.45
CA CYS A 140 7.32 4.76 -1.87
C CYS A 140 7.59 5.20 -0.42
N ALA A 141 7.22 6.46 -0.08
CA ALA A 141 7.53 7.06 1.21
C ALA A 141 6.88 6.35 2.40
N THR A 142 5.77 5.64 2.20
CA THR A 142 5.11 4.87 3.26
C THR A 142 6.05 3.82 3.88
N CYS A 143 6.91 3.20 3.06
CA CYS A 143 7.87 2.19 3.51
C CYS A 143 9.28 2.79 3.70
N HIS A 144 9.75 3.58 2.72
CA HIS A 144 11.11 4.11 2.73
C HIS A 144 11.28 5.43 3.51
N GLY A 145 10.18 5.97 4.07
CA GLY A 145 10.19 7.28 4.74
C GLY A 145 10.17 8.46 3.76
N SER A 146 9.69 9.62 4.20
CA SER A 146 9.62 10.83 3.36
C SER A 146 11.00 11.38 2.97
N ALA A 147 12.01 11.12 3.81
CA ALA A 147 13.42 11.43 3.54
C ALA A 147 14.17 10.28 2.85
N ALA A 148 13.49 9.18 2.50
CA ALA A 148 14.04 7.97 1.89
C ALA A 148 15.12 7.26 2.75
N GLN A 149 15.17 7.53 4.05
CA GLN A 149 16.16 6.95 4.99
C GLN A 149 15.75 5.57 5.51
N GLY A 150 14.60 5.06 5.06
CA GLY A 150 14.10 3.76 5.48
C GLY A 150 13.65 3.70 6.95
N ALA A 151 13.50 2.48 7.40
CA ALA A 151 13.21 2.13 8.80
C ALA A 151 13.62 0.66 9.00
N ILE A 152 13.47 0.12 10.21
CA ILE A 152 13.72 -1.31 10.47
C ILE A 152 12.92 -2.17 9.50
N GLY A 153 13.60 -2.98 8.70
CA GLY A 153 13.03 -3.83 7.66
C GLY A 153 12.79 -3.13 6.31
N TYR A 154 13.02 -1.82 6.21
CA TYR A 154 12.90 -1.04 4.97
C TYR A 154 14.22 -0.34 4.64
N PRO A 155 14.85 -0.61 3.47
CA PRO A 155 16.16 -0.08 3.13
C PRO A 155 16.19 1.45 3.10
N ASN A 156 17.31 2.00 3.60
CA ASN A 156 17.71 3.37 3.36
C ASN A 156 18.11 3.51 1.87
N LEU A 157 17.59 4.51 1.19
CA LEU A 157 17.90 4.79 -0.21
C LEU A 157 18.82 6.01 -0.39
N THR A 158 19.30 6.56 0.73
CA THR A 158 20.21 7.72 0.74
C THR A 158 21.67 7.36 1.02
N ASP A 159 21.94 6.09 1.32
CA ASP A 159 23.27 5.52 1.43
C ASP A 159 23.70 4.86 0.10
N ASP A 160 24.87 4.26 0.09
CA ASP A 160 25.46 3.56 -1.06
C ASP A 160 25.35 2.02 -0.95
N ILE A 161 24.58 1.53 0.03
CA ILE A 161 24.43 0.11 0.32
C ILE A 161 23.19 -0.47 -0.38
N TRP A 162 23.41 -1.35 -1.32
CA TRP A 162 22.39 -1.93 -2.19
C TRP A 162 22.37 -3.45 -2.14
N HIS A 163 21.42 -4.03 -1.41
CA HIS A 163 21.28 -5.50 -1.29
C HIS A 163 20.98 -6.20 -2.60
N TRP A 164 20.35 -5.51 -3.56
CA TRP A 164 19.96 -6.05 -4.87
C TRP A 164 20.75 -5.41 -6.03
N GLY A 165 21.86 -4.76 -5.71
CA GLY A 165 22.68 -4.01 -6.63
C GLY A 165 22.19 -2.58 -6.85
N GLY A 166 23.16 -1.67 -7.02
CA GLY A 166 22.96 -0.23 -7.16
C GLY A 166 23.21 0.31 -8.57
N SER A 167 23.28 -0.55 -9.59
CA SER A 167 23.34 -0.05 -10.97
C SER A 167 21.98 0.52 -11.40
N PRO A 168 21.93 1.46 -12.35
CA PRO A 168 20.69 2.04 -12.86
C PRO A 168 19.63 1.00 -13.23
N ASP A 169 20.04 -0.07 -13.93
CA ASP A 169 19.13 -1.12 -14.36
C ASP A 169 18.63 -1.97 -13.20
N GLN A 170 19.46 -2.24 -12.19
CA GLN A 170 19.06 -2.98 -10.99
C GLN A 170 18.07 -2.20 -10.13
N VAL A 171 18.25 -0.88 -10.02
CA VAL A 171 17.31 0.01 -9.33
C VAL A 171 15.98 0.06 -10.09
N LEU A 172 16.01 0.22 -11.42
CA LEU A 172 14.80 0.15 -12.25
C LEU A 172 14.09 -1.19 -12.11
N GLN A 173 14.83 -2.29 -12.20
CA GLN A 173 14.28 -3.63 -12.03
C GLN A 173 13.60 -3.81 -10.65
N SER A 174 14.18 -3.22 -9.61
CA SER A 174 13.58 -3.26 -8.26
C SER A 174 12.24 -2.52 -8.21
N VAL A 175 12.11 -1.41 -8.92
CA VAL A 175 10.85 -0.66 -9.01
C VAL A 175 9.84 -1.39 -9.89
N LEU A 176 10.24 -1.87 -11.06
CA LEU A 176 9.32 -2.50 -12.02
C LEU A 176 8.77 -3.84 -11.54
N ALA A 177 9.66 -4.73 -11.10
CA ALA A 177 9.31 -6.12 -10.77
C ALA A 177 9.21 -6.39 -9.27
N GLY A 178 9.59 -5.42 -8.43
CA GLY A 178 9.73 -5.63 -7.00
C GLY A 178 10.90 -6.52 -6.63
N ARG A 179 11.01 -6.83 -5.35
CA ARG A 179 12.04 -7.75 -4.80
C ARG A 179 11.44 -8.62 -3.70
N GLN A 180 11.93 -9.84 -3.62
CA GLN A 180 11.57 -10.75 -2.54
C GLN A 180 12.84 -11.39 -2.00
N GLY A 181 13.19 -11.05 -0.76
CA GLY A 181 14.32 -11.65 -0.04
C GLY A 181 13.83 -12.62 1.03
N VAL A 182 14.42 -13.81 1.09
CA VAL A 182 14.07 -14.81 2.09
C VAL A 182 15.34 -15.32 2.73
N MET A 183 15.43 -15.17 4.04
CA MET A 183 16.38 -15.89 4.91
C MET A 183 15.59 -16.94 5.68
N ALA A 184 15.90 -18.21 5.47
CA ALA A 184 15.23 -19.30 6.18
C ALA A 184 15.52 -19.28 7.69
N PRO A 185 14.60 -19.82 8.53
CA PRO A 185 14.85 -19.98 9.96
C PRO A 185 15.87 -21.11 10.21
N TRP A 186 16.96 -20.79 10.89
CA TRP A 186 18.06 -21.73 11.15
C TRP A 186 18.15 -22.20 12.60
N GLY A 187 17.29 -21.70 13.49
CA GLY A 187 17.37 -21.95 14.92
C GLY A 187 17.45 -23.44 15.29
N GLN A 188 16.52 -24.25 14.79
CA GLN A 188 16.47 -25.69 15.08
C GLN A 188 17.68 -26.46 14.49
N VAL A 189 18.08 -26.14 13.26
CA VAL A 189 19.21 -26.78 12.57
C VAL A 189 20.50 -26.48 13.33
N LEU A 190 20.75 -25.24 13.70
CA LEU A 190 21.92 -24.83 14.43
C LEU A 190 22.00 -25.50 15.81
N THR A 191 20.91 -25.53 16.56
CA THR A 191 20.85 -26.20 17.87
C THR A 191 21.09 -27.68 17.74
N GLY A 192 20.58 -28.34 16.69
CA GLY A 192 20.83 -29.75 16.42
C GLY A 192 22.29 -30.09 16.06
N MET A 193 23.00 -29.16 15.42
CA MET A 193 24.41 -29.35 15.00
C MET A 193 25.43 -28.93 16.04
N GLY A 194 25.18 -27.86 16.79
CA GLY A 194 26.16 -27.22 17.67
C GLY A 194 25.73 -27.06 19.13
N GLY A 195 24.57 -27.62 19.51
CA GLY A 195 24.02 -27.52 20.87
C GLY A 195 23.39 -26.19 21.19
N GLU A 196 23.05 -25.95 22.46
CA GLU A 196 22.32 -24.77 22.95
C GLU A 196 23.02 -23.46 22.65
N ASN A 197 24.32 -23.41 22.60
CA ASN A 197 25.11 -22.20 22.37
C ASN A 197 25.37 -21.94 20.86
N ALA A 198 24.90 -22.79 19.95
CA ALA A 198 25.21 -22.70 18.52
C ALA A 198 24.81 -21.35 17.90
N ILE A 199 23.63 -20.83 18.28
CA ILE A 199 23.12 -19.55 17.77
C ILE A 199 24.00 -18.40 18.23
N ASP A 200 24.36 -18.38 19.53
CA ASP A 200 25.23 -17.33 20.10
C ASP A 200 26.63 -17.39 19.51
N ASN A 201 27.12 -18.58 19.24
CA ASN A 201 28.41 -18.76 18.56
C ASN A 201 28.38 -18.14 17.14
N VAL A 202 27.30 -18.40 16.36
CA VAL A 202 27.15 -17.80 15.03
C VAL A 202 26.99 -16.27 15.12
N VAL A 203 26.20 -15.76 16.07
CA VAL A 203 26.06 -14.31 16.30
C VAL A 203 27.42 -13.69 16.62
N ALA A 204 28.18 -14.29 17.54
CA ALA A 204 29.52 -13.83 17.88
C ALA A 204 30.44 -13.78 16.64
N TYR A 205 30.41 -14.80 15.79
CA TYR A 205 31.21 -14.80 14.55
C TYR A 205 30.74 -13.68 13.59
N VAL A 206 29.44 -13.58 13.32
CA VAL A 206 28.89 -12.56 12.39
C VAL A 206 29.29 -11.16 12.83
N ARG A 207 29.25 -10.87 14.14
CA ARG A 207 29.69 -9.57 14.68
C ARG A 207 31.18 -9.30 14.47
N THR A 208 32.03 -10.31 14.38
CA THR A 208 33.45 -10.12 14.04
C THR A 208 33.68 -9.74 12.58
N LEU A 209 32.68 -9.94 11.70
CA LEU A 209 32.80 -9.58 10.28
C LEU A 209 32.68 -8.06 10.05
N SER A 210 31.84 -7.37 10.83
CA SER A 210 31.61 -5.91 10.72
C SER A 210 32.43 -5.07 11.70
N GLY A 211 33.13 -5.69 12.64
CA GLY A 211 33.97 -4.98 13.60
C GLY A 211 34.69 -5.90 14.59
N PRO A 212 35.77 -5.46 15.28
CA PRO A 212 36.46 -6.29 16.22
C PRO A 212 35.65 -6.47 17.50
N GLU A 213 35.12 -7.66 17.73
CA GLU A 213 34.58 -8.03 19.04
C GLU A 213 35.74 -8.34 19.99
N GLN A 214 35.78 -7.62 21.13
CA GLN A 214 36.84 -7.77 22.10
C GLN A 214 36.44 -8.72 23.23
N GLY A 215 37.32 -9.68 23.54
CA GLY A 215 37.23 -10.58 24.68
C GLY A 215 37.55 -12.05 24.35
N LEU A 216 38.25 -12.74 25.26
CA LEU A 216 38.68 -14.14 25.08
C LEU A 216 37.48 -15.10 24.88
N GLN A 217 36.38 -14.88 25.58
CA GLN A 217 35.18 -15.69 25.50
C GLN A 217 34.48 -15.51 24.14
N ASN A 218 34.40 -14.26 23.66
CA ASN A 218 33.85 -13.96 22.34
C ASN A 218 34.69 -14.56 21.23
N ASN A 219 36.01 -14.58 21.34
CA ASN A 219 36.90 -15.20 20.37
C ASN A 219 36.69 -16.72 20.27
N TYR A 220 36.45 -17.41 21.40
CA TYR A 220 36.14 -18.82 21.41
C TYR A 220 34.80 -19.11 20.75
N MET A 221 33.75 -18.36 21.11
CA MET A 221 32.42 -18.47 20.54
C MET A 221 32.46 -18.19 19.04
N ALA A 222 33.12 -17.13 18.62
CA ALA A 222 33.28 -16.78 17.21
C ALA A 222 34.00 -17.89 16.40
N ALA A 223 35.03 -18.54 16.97
CA ALA A 223 35.71 -19.64 16.32
C ALA A 223 34.82 -20.89 16.12
N GLN A 224 33.92 -21.17 17.07
CA GLN A 224 32.90 -22.23 16.90
C GLN A 224 31.81 -21.77 15.92
N GLY A 225 31.36 -20.52 16.00
CA GLY A 225 30.38 -19.90 15.09
C GLY A 225 30.84 -19.91 13.64
N LYS A 226 32.12 -19.64 13.42
CA LYS A 226 32.71 -19.73 12.06
C LYS A 226 32.51 -21.08 11.40
N LYS A 227 32.68 -22.17 12.12
CA LYS A 227 32.51 -23.52 11.57
C LYS A 227 31.07 -23.78 11.14
N LEU A 228 30.10 -23.27 11.94
CA LEU A 228 28.66 -23.36 11.61
C LEU A 228 28.31 -22.46 10.45
N PHE A 229 28.85 -21.26 10.43
CA PHE A 229 28.68 -20.30 9.33
C PHE A 229 29.20 -20.84 8.02
N ASP A 230 30.41 -21.40 8.01
CA ASP A 230 31.05 -22.02 6.83
C ASP A 230 30.21 -23.17 6.27
N SER A 231 29.48 -23.90 7.14
CA SER A 231 28.65 -25.03 6.72
C SER A 231 27.26 -24.64 6.19
N LEU A 232 26.65 -23.62 6.73
CA LEU A 232 25.22 -23.31 6.53
C LEU A 232 24.96 -21.96 5.86
N CYS A 233 25.78 -20.96 6.13
CA CYS A 233 25.47 -19.56 5.79
C CYS A 233 26.16 -19.09 4.51
N THR A 234 27.30 -19.69 4.17
CA THR A 234 28.14 -19.28 3.02
C THR A 234 27.46 -19.43 1.67
N ALA A 235 26.48 -20.33 1.55
CA ALA A 235 25.71 -20.52 0.32
C ALA A 235 25.00 -19.23 -0.16
N CYS A 236 24.54 -18.40 0.80
CA CYS A 236 23.87 -17.14 0.51
C CYS A 236 24.78 -15.93 0.80
N HIS A 237 25.50 -15.95 1.95
CA HIS A 237 26.30 -14.80 2.38
C HIS A 237 27.75 -14.82 1.89
N GLY A 238 28.15 -15.88 1.18
CA GLY A 238 29.53 -16.04 0.71
C GLY A 238 30.53 -16.43 1.81
N PRO A 239 31.70 -16.97 1.45
CA PRO A 239 32.69 -17.46 2.44
C PRO A 239 33.32 -16.33 3.27
N ALA A 240 33.33 -15.10 2.74
CA ALA A 240 33.82 -13.92 3.45
C ALA A 240 32.69 -13.06 4.05
N GLY A 241 31.43 -13.53 4.00
CA GLY A 241 30.29 -12.77 4.51
C GLY A 241 29.87 -11.56 3.64
N LYS A 242 30.40 -11.43 2.42
CA LYS A 242 30.16 -10.29 1.50
C LYS A 242 28.75 -10.24 0.88
N GLY A 243 27.93 -11.22 1.21
CA GLY A 243 26.57 -11.30 0.65
C GLY A 243 26.52 -11.76 -0.81
N ASN A 244 25.33 -11.67 -1.38
CA ASN A 244 25.07 -12.00 -2.78
C ASN A 244 23.89 -11.14 -3.30
N GLN A 245 24.19 -10.13 -4.11
CA GLN A 245 23.19 -9.22 -4.65
C GLN A 245 22.16 -9.89 -5.58
N SER A 246 22.48 -11.04 -6.19
CA SER A 246 21.52 -11.75 -7.03
C SER A 246 20.42 -12.45 -6.20
N LEU A 247 20.71 -12.73 -4.95
CA LEU A 247 19.77 -13.33 -3.98
C LEU A 247 19.20 -12.31 -3.00
N GLY A 248 19.72 -11.08 -2.99
CA GLY A 248 19.40 -10.07 -1.97
C GLY A 248 19.96 -10.42 -0.60
N ALA A 249 20.96 -11.30 -0.53
CA ALA A 249 21.65 -11.62 0.71
C ALA A 249 22.61 -10.49 1.07
N PRO A 250 22.46 -9.86 2.27
CA PRO A 250 23.26 -8.69 2.65
C PRO A 250 24.74 -9.03 2.86
N ASP A 251 25.59 -8.02 2.65
CA ASP A 251 26.98 -8.00 3.14
C ASP A 251 26.93 -7.94 4.66
N LEU A 252 27.59 -8.86 5.32
CA LEU A 252 27.67 -8.93 6.79
C LEU A 252 28.95 -8.30 7.32
N THR A 253 29.75 -7.70 6.45
CA THR A 253 31.04 -7.09 6.80
C THR A 253 30.98 -5.57 6.85
N ASP A 254 29.86 -4.98 6.40
CA ASP A 254 29.58 -3.55 6.54
C ASP A 254 28.91 -3.23 7.89
N ASP A 255 28.63 -1.97 8.15
CA ASP A 255 27.99 -1.46 9.37
C ASP A 255 26.47 -1.24 9.19
N TYR A 256 25.90 -1.68 8.07
CA TYR A 256 24.47 -1.53 7.78
C TYR A 256 23.65 -2.77 8.15
N TRP A 257 22.70 -2.60 9.05
CA TRP A 257 21.85 -3.68 9.55
C TRP A 257 20.36 -3.36 9.37
N LEU A 258 19.75 -3.91 8.33
CA LEU A 258 18.34 -3.67 7.97
C LEU A 258 17.35 -3.96 9.10
N TYR A 259 17.66 -4.94 9.96
CA TYR A 259 16.81 -5.35 11.08
C TYR A 259 17.41 -5.00 12.46
N GLY A 260 18.47 -4.20 12.49
CA GLY A 260 19.20 -3.81 13.69
C GLY A 260 20.44 -4.66 13.94
N ASP A 261 21.44 -4.03 14.55
CA ASP A 261 22.77 -4.56 14.82
C ASP A 261 22.91 -5.22 16.20
N GLY A 262 21.87 -5.13 17.03
CA GLY A 262 21.88 -5.70 18.38
C GLY A 262 21.94 -7.23 18.38
N THR A 263 22.60 -7.82 19.39
CA THR A 263 22.69 -9.27 19.56
C THR A 263 21.33 -9.96 19.49
N ASP A 264 20.31 -9.39 20.12
CA ASP A 264 18.95 -9.95 20.10
C ASP A 264 18.30 -9.89 18.72
N ALA A 265 18.54 -8.82 17.96
CA ALA A 265 18.03 -8.69 16.59
C ALA A 265 18.68 -9.72 15.65
N LEU A 266 19.99 -9.97 15.81
CA LEU A 266 20.71 -11.00 15.06
C LEU A 266 20.24 -12.42 15.44
N ARG A 267 20.07 -12.68 16.76
CA ARG A 267 19.49 -13.94 17.26
C ARG A 267 18.11 -14.20 16.65
N GLU A 268 17.24 -13.20 16.69
CA GLU A 268 15.91 -13.29 16.14
C GLU A 268 15.96 -13.58 14.63
N THR A 269 16.84 -12.87 13.90
CA THR A 269 17.03 -13.08 12.46
C THR A 269 17.46 -14.49 12.14
N ILE A 270 18.40 -15.06 12.90
CA ILE A 270 18.88 -16.44 12.70
C ILE A 270 17.81 -17.46 13.11
N ILE A 271 17.13 -17.24 14.24
CA ILE A 271 16.15 -18.20 14.77
C ILE A 271 14.90 -18.26 13.88
N LYS A 272 14.32 -17.10 13.57
CA LYS A 272 13.02 -16.99 12.89
C LYS A 272 13.13 -16.82 11.38
N GLY A 273 14.32 -16.45 10.90
CA GLY A 273 14.50 -16.02 9.50
C GLY A 273 13.94 -14.63 9.25
N ARG A 274 14.03 -14.19 7.99
CA ARG A 274 13.45 -12.91 7.53
C ARG A 274 12.79 -13.11 6.16
N HIS A 275 11.70 -12.41 5.94
CA HIS A 275 11.00 -12.37 4.68
C HIS A 275 10.63 -10.93 4.34
N GLY A 276 11.39 -10.33 3.45
CA GLY A 276 11.17 -8.97 2.96
C GLY A 276 10.55 -8.97 1.57
N ILE A 277 9.53 -8.14 1.36
CA ILE A 277 8.89 -7.98 0.07
C ILE A 277 8.82 -6.50 -0.27
N MET A 278 9.38 -6.11 -1.39
CA MET A 278 9.10 -4.86 -2.09
C MET A 278 8.14 -5.19 -3.24
N PRO A 279 6.91 -4.66 -3.26
CA PRO A 279 5.97 -4.97 -4.32
C PRO A 279 6.41 -4.39 -5.67
N ALA A 280 5.98 -5.02 -6.76
CA ALA A 280 6.16 -4.51 -8.11
C ALA A 280 5.29 -3.27 -8.34
N HIS A 281 5.88 -2.22 -8.91
CA HIS A 281 5.18 -0.98 -9.23
C HIS A 281 5.04 -0.76 -10.76
N GLY A 282 5.50 -1.72 -11.57
CA GLY A 282 5.49 -1.60 -13.03
C GLY A 282 4.09 -1.43 -13.62
N GLU A 283 3.11 -2.21 -13.17
CA GLU A 283 1.72 -2.10 -13.64
C GLU A 283 1.07 -0.79 -13.20
N LEU A 284 1.33 -0.35 -11.97
CA LEU A 284 0.76 0.88 -11.41
C LEU A 284 1.33 2.14 -12.07
N LEU A 285 2.65 2.17 -12.25
CA LEU A 285 3.34 3.37 -12.73
C LEU A 285 3.51 3.40 -14.25
N GLY A 286 3.61 2.24 -14.89
CA GLY A 286 4.12 2.14 -16.25
C GLY A 286 5.64 2.39 -16.32
N GLU A 287 6.28 2.01 -17.41
CA GLU A 287 7.74 1.99 -17.52
C GLU A 287 8.36 3.39 -17.34
N THR A 288 7.83 4.41 -18.01
CA THR A 288 8.42 5.76 -18.01
C THR A 288 8.39 6.39 -16.61
N ARG A 289 7.27 6.29 -15.87
CA ARG A 289 7.18 6.83 -14.49
C ARG A 289 8.02 6.03 -13.51
N ALA A 290 8.09 4.70 -13.69
CA ALA A 290 8.96 3.84 -12.90
C ALA A 290 10.44 4.21 -13.12
N ARG A 291 10.84 4.53 -14.35
CA ARG A 291 12.18 5.00 -14.70
C ARG A 291 12.50 6.36 -14.05
N VAL A 292 11.56 7.29 -14.08
CA VAL A 292 11.70 8.61 -13.45
C VAL A 292 11.84 8.51 -11.93
N VAL A 293 11.05 7.68 -11.24
CA VAL A 293 11.20 7.50 -9.79
C VAL A 293 12.45 6.69 -9.44
N ALA A 294 12.86 5.73 -10.26
CA ALA A 294 14.12 5.01 -10.09
C ALA A 294 15.32 5.97 -10.22
N ALA A 295 15.27 6.91 -11.17
CA ALA A 295 16.30 7.95 -11.31
C ALA A 295 16.35 8.87 -10.08
N TYR A 296 15.21 9.21 -9.50
CA TYR A 296 15.17 9.95 -8.24
C TYR A 296 15.80 9.14 -7.09
N ALA A 297 15.40 7.89 -6.88
CA ALA A 297 15.99 7.04 -5.84
C ALA A 297 17.51 6.86 -6.04
N TYR A 298 17.93 6.61 -7.29
CA TYR A 298 19.34 6.49 -7.64
C TYR A 298 20.15 7.78 -7.36
N SER A 299 19.53 8.96 -7.57
CA SER A 299 20.19 10.24 -7.30
C SER A 299 20.41 10.52 -5.81
N LEU A 300 19.62 9.90 -4.92
CA LEU A 300 19.72 10.12 -3.47
C LEU A 300 20.99 9.53 -2.86
N SER A 301 21.46 8.39 -3.37
CA SER A 301 22.68 7.72 -2.89
C SER A 301 23.95 8.37 -3.42
N ARG A 302 23.92 8.98 -4.62
CA ARG A 302 25.11 9.56 -5.28
C ARG A 302 25.42 11.02 -4.93
N GLY A 303 24.57 11.67 -4.16
CA GLY A 303 24.79 13.05 -3.69
C GLY A 303 25.78 13.18 -2.51
N LYS A 304 26.27 12.08 -1.95
CA LYS A 304 27.32 12.07 -0.92
C LYS A 304 28.67 11.70 -1.57
N PRO A 305 29.79 12.39 -1.26
CA PRO A 305 31.10 11.88 -1.63
C PRO A 305 31.25 10.49 -1.03
N ALA A 306 31.74 9.53 -1.83
CA ALA A 306 32.05 8.19 -1.36
C ALA A 306 32.82 8.30 -0.03
N ALA A 307 32.31 7.66 1.00
CA ALA A 307 33.07 7.54 2.23
C ALA A 307 34.39 6.87 1.85
N THR A 308 35.47 7.62 1.98
CA THR A 308 36.83 7.10 1.79
C THR A 308 37.01 5.92 2.72
N GLN A 309 37.09 4.73 2.13
CA GLN A 309 37.48 3.49 2.80
C GLN A 309 38.91 3.59 3.34
#